data_b16cf5bb2b9045943062fbaa6bf5586a
#
_entry.id   b16cf5bb2b9045943062fbaa6bf5586a
#
_cell.length_a   1.000
_cell.length_b   1.000
_cell.length_c   1.000
_cell.angle_alpha   90.00
_cell.angle_beta   90.00
_cell.angle_gamma   90.00
#
_symmetry.space_group_name_H-M   'P 1'
#
loop_
_entity.id
_entity.type
_entity.pdbx_description
1 polymer ?
#
loop_
_entity_poly.entity_id
_entity_poly.type
_entity_poly.pdbx_seq_one_letter_code
_entity_poly.pdbx_strand_id
1 'polypeptide(L)'
;MQRYYCKKCRHSFTESYKQKKKSRLPPDLAYLFVVKKETLDSIIEKYVDFKVSRTTVNDKIIEDAKKYPSWREHVQNPKVQEKFRYVMGIDLTVVKIKGKKHQLLMIFDIPSRIPIVYAILPDKRVSTIAEVLEQLKSAGYMPRLVVSDMEECLIRAIRMVYGNLPIQWCLFHIQRYLNKYMPNNKKMSDEVRSLQDKVKTKIMKIAYAPNRRKQQILVKELKELVKSTTMPTRIQRAINNFLKKLKYCYPRDEFYRLAGDNDKSYYYNNLCENAMRQIREMEREKYGFKNVEAAQAYINVYWHYKIKEKLDNEDLQTEKEKFNPTLQFFLGSEKINLAEISRDVEVDLRLLKEKAKQLGLKIIGNYAFKEEYLTRKHRELIIKRPKTVEEASKILNLDIETTQQALGELRIKIKYKDIDARKAKLIYPQIPLDLYIT
;
A
#
# COMPACT_ATOMS: atom_id res chain seq x y z
N MET A 1 -14.12 21.23 -50.77
CA MET A 1 -15.37 20.62 -50.28
C MET A 1 -16.49 21.08 -51.19
N GLN A 2 -17.12 20.19 -51.90
CA GLN A 2 -18.24 20.50 -52.81
C GLN A 2 -19.50 20.59 -51.95
N ARG A 3 -20.20 21.72 -52.04
CA ARG A 3 -21.50 21.93 -51.38
C ARG A 3 -22.60 21.61 -52.41
N TYR A 4 -23.51 20.78 -52.04
CA TYR A 4 -24.72 20.49 -52.81
C TYR A 4 -25.90 21.25 -52.23
N TYR A 5 -26.79 21.72 -53.11
CA TYR A 5 -27.98 22.42 -52.71
C TYR A 5 -29.23 21.67 -53.18
N CYS A 6 -30.07 21.28 -52.23
CA CYS A 6 -31.32 20.61 -52.58
C CYS A 6 -32.36 21.62 -53.05
N LYS A 7 -32.72 21.60 -54.32
CA LYS A 7 -33.74 22.47 -54.91
C LYS A 7 -35.12 22.29 -54.27
N LYS A 8 -35.43 21.12 -53.72
CA LYS A 8 -36.75 20.77 -53.18
C LYS A 8 -36.92 21.26 -51.74
N CYS A 9 -35.94 21.08 -50.84
CA CYS A 9 -36.04 21.50 -49.45
C CYS A 9 -35.26 22.81 -49.13
N ARG A 10 -34.56 23.38 -50.13
CA ARG A 10 -33.71 24.57 -50.02
C ARG A 10 -32.60 24.54 -48.97
N HIS A 11 -32.18 23.30 -48.56
CA HIS A 11 -31.05 23.12 -47.63
C HIS A 11 -29.80 22.80 -48.42
N SER A 12 -28.69 23.36 -48.00
CA SER A 12 -27.37 23.01 -48.51
C SER A 12 -26.79 21.89 -47.65
N PHE A 13 -26.22 20.86 -48.29
CA PHE A 13 -25.48 19.77 -47.61
C PHE A 13 -24.14 19.60 -48.32
N THR A 14 -23.19 19.19 -47.56
CA THR A 14 -21.90 18.77 -48.09
C THR A 14 -21.90 17.22 -48.07
N GLU A 15 -21.41 16.61 -49.13
CA GLU A 15 -21.11 15.19 -49.07
C GLU A 15 -20.11 14.97 -47.95
N SER A 16 -20.61 14.47 -46.83
CA SER A 16 -19.75 14.08 -45.74
C SER A 16 -19.06 12.81 -46.18
N TYR A 17 -17.91 12.92 -46.82
CA TYR A 17 -16.96 11.82 -46.77
C TYR A 17 -16.78 11.51 -45.30
N LYS A 18 -17.35 10.42 -44.86
CA LYS A 18 -17.05 9.77 -43.60
C LYS A 18 -15.63 9.18 -43.71
N GLN A 19 -14.64 10.03 -43.97
CA GLN A 19 -13.31 9.74 -43.47
C GLN A 19 -13.50 9.71 -41.94
N LYS A 20 -13.53 8.51 -41.38
CA LYS A 20 -13.25 8.31 -39.97
C LYS A 20 -11.91 8.98 -39.76
N LYS A 21 -11.91 10.29 -39.42
CA LYS A 21 -10.73 10.97 -38.91
C LYS A 21 -10.31 10.13 -37.73
N LYS A 22 -9.23 9.35 -37.88
CA LYS A 22 -8.62 8.63 -36.77
C LYS A 22 -8.48 9.67 -35.66
N SER A 23 -9.14 9.45 -34.55
CA SER A 23 -9.01 10.29 -33.36
C SER A 23 -7.51 10.38 -33.08
N ARG A 24 -6.92 11.56 -33.13
CA ARG A 24 -5.51 11.78 -32.76
C ARG A 24 -5.29 11.74 -31.25
N LEU A 25 -6.34 11.46 -30.48
CA LEU A 25 -6.28 11.30 -29.05
C LEU A 25 -5.56 9.98 -28.70
N PRO A 26 -4.68 9.99 -27.70
CA PRO A 26 -4.02 8.77 -27.25
C PRO A 26 -5.05 7.71 -26.81
N PRO A 27 -4.71 6.42 -26.96
CA PRO A 27 -5.65 5.32 -26.64
C PRO A 27 -6.03 5.28 -25.16
N ASP A 28 -5.16 5.75 -24.27
CA ASP A 28 -5.31 5.60 -22.81
C ASP A 28 -5.64 6.93 -22.11
N LEU A 29 -6.61 7.67 -22.62
CA LEU A 29 -7.01 8.97 -22.08
C LEU A 29 -7.43 8.90 -20.61
N ALA A 30 -8.20 7.88 -20.25
CA ALA A 30 -8.64 7.68 -18.87
C ALA A 30 -7.46 7.42 -17.92
N TYR A 31 -6.47 6.67 -18.36
CA TYR A 31 -5.24 6.45 -17.59
C TYR A 31 -4.46 7.74 -17.35
N LEU A 32 -4.23 8.53 -18.40
CA LEU A 32 -3.54 9.82 -18.29
C LEU A 32 -4.27 10.75 -17.33
N PHE A 33 -5.59 10.85 -17.47
CA PHE A 33 -6.40 11.72 -16.66
C PHE A 33 -6.52 11.28 -15.20
N VAL A 34 -6.80 10.00 -14.94
CA VAL A 34 -7.11 9.48 -13.61
C VAL A 34 -5.85 9.06 -12.84
N VAL A 35 -4.96 8.28 -13.48
CA VAL A 35 -3.82 7.66 -12.81
C VAL A 35 -2.59 8.57 -12.85
N LYS A 36 -2.29 9.15 -14.02
CA LYS A 36 -1.19 10.11 -14.19
C LYS A 36 -1.56 11.52 -13.71
N LYS A 37 -2.83 11.74 -13.35
CA LYS A 37 -3.34 13.01 -12.82
C LYS A 37 -3.18 14.20 -13.76
N GLU A 38 -3.07 13.96 -15.07
CA GLU A 38 -2.99 15.03 -16.04
C GLU A 38 -4.29 15.86 -16.07
N THR A 39 -4.16 17.19 -16.25
CA THR A 39 -5.31 18.05 -16.40
C THR A 39 -5.86 17.97 -17.82
N LEU A 40 -7.13 18.39 -18.03
CA LEU A 40 -7.70 18.48 -19.38
C LEU A 40 -6.87 19.38 -20.30
N ASP A 41 -6.36 20.50 -19.76
CA ASP A 41 -5.55 21.44 -20.53
C ASP A 41 -4.21 20.80 -20.92
N SER A 42 -3.55 20.11 -20.01
CA SER A 42 -2.31 19.39 -20.30
C SER A 42 -2.51 18.32 -21.37
N ILE A 43 -3.64 17.58 -21.32
CA ILE A 43 -3.96 16.56 -22.34
C ILE A 43 -4.22 17.25 -23.70
N ILE A 44 -4.97 18.37 -23.72
CA ILE A 44 -5.24 19.12 -24.94
C ILE A 44 -3.95 19.67 -25.54
N GLU A 45 -3.10 20.28 -24.74
CA GLU A 45 -1.85 20.88 -25.18
C GLU A 45 -0.86 19.84 -25.73
N LYS A 46 -0.73 18.69 -25.08
CA LYS A 46 0.25 17.66 -25.45
C LYS A 46 -0.18 16.79 -26.63
N TYR A 47 -1.49 16.48 -26.71
CA TYR A 47 -1.98 15.39 -27.57
C TYR A 47 -3.02 15.81 -28.58
N VAL A 48 -3.50 17.06 -28.54
CA VAL A 48 -4.60 17.53 -29.39
C VAL A 48 -4.19 18.79 -30.10
N ASP A 49 -4.17 18.77 -31.46
CA ASP A 49 -3.99 19.99 -32.27
C ASP A 49 -5.20 20.91 -32.07
N PHE A 50 -5.18 21.79 -31.12
CA PHE A 50 -6.01 22.98 -30.77
C PHE A 50 -7.47 23.14 -31.30
N LYS A 51 -8.02 22.16 -31.99
CA LYS A 51 -9.37 22.22 -32.60
C LYS A 51 -10.44 21.43 -31.87
N VAL A 52 -10.13 20.85 -30.73
CA VAL A 52 -11.08 20.00 -29.98
C VAL A 52 -11.47 20.72 -28.69
N SER A 53 -12.77 20.79 -28.41
CA SER A 53 -13.27 21.43 -27.19
C SER A 53 -12.93 20.61 -25.93
N ARG A 54 -12.74 21.28 -24.79
CA ARG A 54 -12.56 20.64 -23.48
C ARG A 54 -13.67 19.63 -23.19
N THR A 55 -14.91 19.96 -23.59
CA THR A 55 -16.07 19.08 -23.42
C THR A 55 -15.88 17.78 -24.20
N THR A 56 -15.48 17.86 -25.48
CA THR A 56 -15.24 16.68 -26.32
C THR A 56 -14.15 15.79 -25.75
N VAL A 57 -13.04 16.36 -25.27
CA VAL A 57 -11.96 15.59 -24.64
C VAL A 57 -12.45 14.91 -23.37
N ASN A 58 -13.19 15.64 -22.51
CA ASN A 58 -13.75 15.07 -21.30
C ASN A 58 -14.76 13.93 -21.57
N ASP A 59 -15.61 14.07 -22.58
CA ASP A 59 -16.56 13.02 -22.95
C ASP A 59 -15.83 11.77 -23.47
N LYS A 60 -14.75 11.96 -24.23
CA LYS A 60 -13.88 10.86 -24.65
C LYS A 60 -13.14 10.18 -23.49
N ILE A 61 -12.70 10.94 -22.48
CA ILE A 61 -12.12 10.36 -21.25
C ILE A 61 -13.15 9.49 -20.54
N ILE A 62 -14.40 9.96 -20.41
CA ILE A 62 -15.47 9.19 -19.78
C ILE A 62 -15.80 7.93 -20.60
N GLU A 63 -15.88 8.05 -21.93
CA GLU A 63 -16.10 6.92 -22.84
C GLU A 63 -14.99 5.86 -22.70
N ASP A 64 -13.74 6.30 -22.62
CA ASP A 64 -12.58 5.43 -22.38
C ASP A 64 -12.61 4.80 -21.00
N ALA A 65 -12.91 5.58 -19.95
CA ALA A 65 -13.02 5.11 -18.58
C ALA A 65 -14.08 4.00 -18.39
N LYS A 66 -15.18 4.01 -19.18
CA LYS A 66 -16.23 2.99 -19.13
C LYS A 66 -15.79 1.61 -19.64
N LYS A 67 -14.67 1.52 -20.35
CA LYS A 67 -14.13 0.24 -20.84
C LYS A 67 -13.39 -0.54 -19.74
N TYR A 68 -13.06 0.11 -18.64
CA TYR A 68 -12.33 -0.53 -17.54
C TYR A 68 -13.27 -1.36 -16.69
N PRO A 69 -12.81 -2.52 -16.23
CA PRO A 69 -13.62 -3.45 -15.49
C PRO A 69 -14.15 -2.85 -14.18
N SER A 70 -15.37 -3.17 -13.86
CA SER A 70 -16.02 -2.85 -12.60
C SER A 70 -15.43 -3.69 -11.45
N TRP A 71 -15.75 -3.34 -10.20
CA TRP A 71 -15.37 -4.16 -9.05
C TRP A 71 -15.93 -5.59 -9.14
N ARG A 72 -17.10 -5.79 -9.78
CA ARG A 72 -17.70 -7.12 -9.96
C ARG A 72 -16.84 -8.01 -10.85
N GLU A 73 -16.38 -7.47 -11.95
CA GLU A 73 -15.49 -8.18 -12.88
C GLU A 73 -14.13 -8.46 -12.25
N HIS A 74 -13.61 -7.52 -11.44
CA HIS A 74 -12.36 -7.72 -10.70
C HIS A 74 -12.46 -8.86 -9.68
N VAL A 75 -13.55 -8.90 -8.91
CA VAL A 75 -13.75 -9.96 -7.89
C VAL A 75 -13.93 -11.34 -8.53
N GLN A 76 -14.48 -11.40 -9.74
CA GLN A 76 -14.65 -12.65 -10.50
C GLN A 76 -13.36 -13.11 -11.20
N ASN A 77 -12.33 -12.29 -11.26
CA ASN A 77 -11.05 -12.64 -11.86
C ASN A 77 -10.34 -13.72 -11.03
N PRO A 78 -10.02 -14.91 -11.59
CA PRO A 78 -9.37 -16.00 -10.84
C PRO A 78 -8.06 -15.59 -10.17
N LYS A 79 -7.20 -14.81 -10.83
CA LYS A 79 -5.95 -14.30 -10.27
C LYS A 79 -6.16 -13.42 -9.04
N VAL A 80 -7.26 -12.67 -9.00
CA VAL A 80 -7.64 -11.85 -7.84
C VAL A 80 -8.18 -12.73 -6.73
N GLN A 81 -9.02 -13.72 -7.06
CA GLN A 81 -9.61 -14.64 -6.09
C GLN A 81 -8.56 -15.48 -5.35
N GLU A 82 -7.53 -15.95 -6.04
CA GLU A 82 -6.41 -16.71 -5.46
C GLU A 82 -5.67 -15.95 -4.34
N LYS A 83 -5.72 -14.62 -4.38
CA LYS A 83 -5.08 -13.76 -3.37
C LYS A 83 -5.93 -13.53 -2.12
N PHE A 84 -7.23 -13.84 -2.14
CA PHE A 84 -8.10 -13.57 -1.01
C PHE A 84 -7.75 -14.41 0.21
N ARG A 85 -7.77 -13.75 1.37
CA ARG A 85 -7.56 -14.36 2.69
C ARG A 85 -8.80 -14.22 3.59
N TYR A 86 -9.87 -13.61 3.05
CA TYR A 86 -11.21 -13.57 3.62
C TYR A 86 -11.33 -12.84 4.98
N VAL A 87 -10.50 -11.85 5.24
CA VAL A 87 -10.69 -10.88 6.32
C VAL A 87 -11.15 -9.57 5.69
N MET A 88 -12.43 -9.28 5.83
CA MET A 88 -13.09 -8.16 5.17
C MET A 88 -12.97 -6.87 5.98
N GLY A 89 -12.37 -5.84 5.41
CA GLY A 89 -12.49 -4.46 5.90
C GLY A 89 -13.61 -3.75 5.15
N ILE A 90 -14.56 -3.15 5.86
CA ILE A 90 -15.70 -2.44 5.24
C ILE A 90 -15.91 -1.07 5.89
N ASP A 91 -16.18 -0.06 5.06
CA ASP A 91 -16.42 1.30 5.50
C ASP A 91 -17.25 2.10 4.49
N LEU A 92 -17.88 3.18 4.98
CA LEU A 92 -18.69 4.11 4.19
C LEU A 92 -18.18 5.53 4.33
N THR A 93 -18.15 6.27 3.21
CA THR A 93 -17.89 7.71 3.25
C THR A 93 -18.80 8.47 2.28
N VAL A 94 -18.91 9.78 2.50
CA VAL A 94 -19.66 10.66 1.61
C VAL A 94 -18.76 11.18 0.49
N VAL A 95 -19.23 11.07 -0.75
CA VAL A 95 -18.68 11.76 -1.92
C VAL A 95 -19.73 12.76 -2.46
N LYS A 96 -19.26 13.87 -3.01
CA LYS A 96 -20.16 14.88 -3.60
C LYS A 96 -20.15 14.78 -5.11
N ILE A 97 -21.32 14.66 -5.71
CA ILE A 97 -21.49 14.61 -7.17
C ILE A 97 -22.51 15.66 -7.55
N LYS A 98 -22.09 16.68 -8.32
CA LYS A 98 -22.91 17.89 -8.60
C LYS A 98 -23.50 18.51 -7.33
N GLY A 99 -22.73 18.57 -6.24
CA GLY A 99 -23.19 19.12 -4.97
C GLY A 99 -24.09 18.20 -4.15
N LYS A 100 -24.61 17.10 -4.70
CA LYS A 100 -25.41 16.11 -3.99
C LYS A 100 -24.52 15.10 -3.28
N LYS A 101 -24.91 14.69 -2.06
CA LYS A 101 -24.21 13.68 -1.27
C LYS A 101 -24.61 12.29 -1.72
N HIS A 102 -23.62 11.48 -2.06
CA HIS A 102 -23.73 10.05 -2.32
C HIS A 102 -22.87 9.29 -1.31
N GLN A 103 -23.09 8.00 -1.16
CA GLN A 103 -22.27 7.14 -0.31
C GLN A 103 -21.24 6.39 -1.18
N LEU A 104 -20.02 6.33 -0.75
CA LEU A 104 -19.00 5.45 -1.33
C LEU A 104 -18.79 4.29 -0.36
N LEU A 105 -19.16 3.09 -0.79
CA LEU A 105 -18.87 1.85 -0.08
C LEU A 105 -17.51 1.33 -0.54
N MET A 106 -16.61 1.15 0.43
CA MET A 106 -15.30 0.54 0.21
C MET A 106 -15.19 -0.76 1.00
N ILE A 107 -14.79 -1.81 0.31
CA ILE A 107 -14.49 -3.10 0.93
C ILE A 107 -13.14 -3.59 0.43
N PHE A 108 -12.29 -4.03 1.36
CA PHE A 108 -11.00 -4.64 1.09
C PHE A 108 -10.93 -6.06 1.67
N ASP A 109 -10.23 -6.92 1.02
CA ASP A 109 -9.60 -8.06 1.69
C ASP A 109 -8.34 -7.54 2.37
N ILE A 110 -8.37 -7.43 3.71
CA ILE A 110 -7.32 -6.72 4.47
C ILE A 110 -5.95 -7.39 4.31
N PRO A 111 -5.81 -8.73 4.42
CA PRO A 111 -4.50 -9.36 4.32
C PRO A 111 -3.88 -9.22 2.93
N SER A 112 -4.67 -9.41 1.88
CA SER A 112 -4.20 -9.24 0.52
C SER A 112 -4.08 -7.77 0.11
N ARG A 113 -4.69 -6.84 0.87
CA ARG A 113 -4.79 -5.40 0.58
C ARG A 113 -5.44 -5.11 -0.78
N ILE A 114 -6.26 -6.02 -1.29
CA ILE A 114 -6.96 -5.87 -2.55
C ILE A 114 -8.33 -5.24 -2.29
N PRO A 115 -8.72 -4.16 -3.01
CA PRO A 115 -10.08 -3.65 -2.98
C PRO A 115 -11.00 -4.62 -3.70
N ILE A 116 -12.07 -5.05 -3.03
CA ILE A 116 -13.06 -5.98 -3.58
C ILE A 116 -14.38 -5.30 -3.92
N VAL A 117 -14.72 -4.19 -3.25
CA VAL A 117 -15.84 -3.33 -3.61
C VAL A 117 -15.43 -1.87 -3.51
N TYR A 118 -15.80 -1.08 -4.52
CA TYR A 118 -15.64 0.38 -4.56
C TYR A 118 -16.83 0.96 -5.33
N ALA A 119 -17.98 1.02 -4.64
CA ALA A 119 -19.26 1.34 -5.24
C ALA A 119 -19.84 2.65 -4.72
N ILE A 120 -20.31 3.51 -5.65
CA ILE A 120 -21.09 4.69 -5.31
C ILE A 120 -22.56 4.26 -5.13
N LEU A 121 -23.09 4.48 -3.94
CA LEU A 121 -24.46 4.16 -3.58
C LEU A 121 -25.30 5.44 -3.52
N PRO A 122 -26.59 5.36 -3.87
CA PRO A 122 -27.50 6.51 -3.77
C PRO A 122 -27.73 6.94 -2.32
N ASP A 123 -27.72 5.99 -1.40
CA ASP A 123 -27.96 6.19 0.03
C ASP A 123 -27.26 5.15 0.89
N LYS A 124 -27.41 5.24 2.20
CA LYS A 124 -26.88 4.29 3.18
C LYS A 124 -27.93 3.35 3.80
N ARG A 125 -29.00 3.06 3.09
CA ARG A 125 -30.01 2.11 3.58
C ARG A 125 -29.43 0.70 3.65
N VAL A 126 -29.90 -0.05 4.63
CA VAL A 126 -29.48 -1.44 4.86
C VAL A 126 -29.70 -2.28 3.60
N SER A 127 -30.84 -2.11 2.92
CA SER A 127 -31.16 -2.84 1.68
C SER A 127 -30.17 -2.53 0.55
N THR A 128 -29.81 -1.26 0.37
CA THR A 128 -28.86 -0.84 -0.67
C THR A 128 -27.45 -1.43 -0.44
N ILE A 129 -27.02 -1.46 0.82
CA ILE A 129 -25.73 -2.06 1.18
C ILE A 129 -25.80 -3.58 1.07
N ALA A 130 -26.89 -4.19 1.55
CA ALA A 130 -27.10 -5.65 1.49
C ALA A 130 -27.10 -6.17 0.05
N GLU A 131 -27.70 -5.44 -0.89
CA GLU A 131 -27.68 -5.79 -2.32
C GLU A 131 -26.25 -5.92 -2.86
N VAL A 132 -25.35 -4.99 -2.52
CA VAL A 132 -23.95 -5.06 -2.92
C VAL A 132 -23.23 -6.23 -2.25
N LEU A 133 -23.50 -6.49 -0.97
CA LEU A 133 -22.94 -7.62 -0.24
C LEU A 133 -23.43 -8.97 -0.77
N GLU A 134 -24.71 -9.09 -1.20
CA GLU A 134 -25.23 -10.30 -1.86
C GLU A 134 -24.56 -10.54 -3.21
N GLN A 135 -24.32 -9.49 -4.00
CA GLN A 135 -23.56 -9.61 -5.25
C GLN A 135 -22.11 -10.06 -4.97
N LEU A 136 -21.47 -9.55 -3.92
CA LEU A 136 -20.15 -9.96 -3.51
C LEU A 136 -20.12 -11.43 -3.07
N LYS A 137 -21.10 -11.86 -2.29
CA LYS A 137 -21.29 -13.25 -1.87
C LYS A 137 -21.52 -14.18 -3.06
N SER A 138 -22.35 -13.78 -4.02
CA SER A 138 -22.60 -14.52 -5.25
C SER A 138 -21.36 -14.63 -6.15
N ALA A 139 -20.43 -13.66 -6.07
CA ALA A 139 -19.14 -13.73 -6.73
C ALA A 139 -18.13 -14.65 -6.00
N GLY A 140 -18.53 -15.34 -4.92
CA GLY A 140 -17.72 -16.32 -4.21
C GLY A 140 -16.91 -15.76 -3.04
N TYR A 141 -17.04 -14.48 -2.67
CA TYR A 141 -16.32 -13.93 -1.52
C TYR A 141 -17.07 -14.18 -0.21
N MET A 142 -16.55 -15.12 0.59
CA MET A 142 -17.12 -15.54 1.88
C MET A 142 -16.17 -15.18 3.02
N PRO A 143 -16.32 -13.99 3.64
CA PRO A 143 -15.43 -13.58 4.72
C PRO A 143 -15.62 -14.45 5.97
N ARG A 144 -14.52 -14.72 6.66
CA ARG A 144 -14.53 -15.38 7.98
C ARG A 144 -14.54 -14.39 9.15
N LEU A 145 -14.16 -13.15 8.88
CA LEU A 145 -14.12 -12.05 9.84
C LEU A 145 -14.34 -10.72 9.11
N VAL A 146 -15.08 -9.81 9.74
CA VAL A 146 -15.26 -8.43 9.26
C VAL A 146 -14.65 -7.45 10.23
N VAL A 147 -13.96 -6.43 9.73
CA VAL A 147 -13.49 -5.28 10.50
C VAL A 147 -14.22 -4.03 10.01
N SER A 148 -14.95 -3.36 10.91
CA SER A 148 -15.86 -2.25 10.59
C SER A 148 -15.77 -1.12 11.61
N ASP A 149 -16.26 0.07 11.24
CA ASP A 149 -16.44 1.23 12.13
C ASP A 149 -17.60 1.10 13.10
N MET A 150 -18.42 0.05 12.98
CA MET A 150 -19.64 -0.19 13.74
C MET A 150 -20.79 0.78 13.43
N GLU A 151 -20.86 1.32 12.21
CA GLU A 151 -22.07 2.00 11.74
C GLU A 151 -23.23 0.99 11.65
N GLU A 152 -24.37 1.36 12.22
CA GLU A 152 -25.53 0.43 12.41
C GLU A 152 -25.99 -0.17 11.07
N CYS A 153 -26.05 0.65 10.01
CA CYS A 153 -26.47 0.18 8.69
C CYS A 153 -25.53 -0.88 8.11
N LEU A 154 -24.21 -0.76 8.32
CA LEU A 154 -23.24 -1.77 7.91
C LEU A 154 -23.41 -3.07 8.67
N ILE A 155 -23.53 -3.00 10.01
CA ILE A 155 -23.70 -4.19 10.85
C ILE A 155 -24.97 -4.95 10.48
N ARG A 156 -26.08 -4.24 10.26
CA ARG A 156 -27.36 -4.85 9.87
C ARG A 156 -27.29 -5.47 8.49
N ALA A 157 -26.68 -4.80 7.51
CA ALA A 157 -26.49 -5.35 6.17
C ALA A 157 -25.59 -6.61 6.18
N ILE A 158 -24.46 -6.58 6.91
CA ILE A 158 -23.58 -7.74 7.08
C ILE A 158 -24.34 -8.91 7.71
N ARG A 159 -25.14 -8.67 8.76
CA ARG A 159 -25.93 -9.69 9.43
C ARG A 159 -27.02 -10.27 8.51
N MET A 160 -27.62 -9.43 7.68
CA MET A 160 -28.65 -9.84 6.72
C MET A 160 -28.10 -10.81 5.68
N VAL A 161 -26.88 -10.55 5.18
CA VAL A 161 -26.27 -11.31 4.07
C VAL A 161 -25.46 -12.51 4.54
N TYR A 162 -24.64 -12.31 5.57
CA TYR A 162 -23.67 -13.31 6.05
C TYR A 162 -24.04 -13.94 7.41
N GLY A 163 -25.18 -13.57 8.00
CA GLY A 163 -25.65 -14.15 9.25
C GLY A 163 -24.76 -13.81 10.46
N ASN A 164 -24.42 -14.83 11.25
CA ASN A 164 -23.65 -14.68 12.49
C ASN A 164 -22.13 -14.57 12.30
N LEU A 165 -21.71 -13.93 11.22
CA LEU A 165 -20.30 -13.68 10.95
C LEU A 165 -19.64 -12.85 12.08
N PRO A 166 -18.41 -13.21 12.54
CA PRO A 166 -17.66 -12.40 13.49
C PRO A 166 -17.39 -10.99 12.94
N ILE A 167 -17.66 -9.97 13.77
CA ILE A 167 -17.45 -8.56 13.41
C ILE A 167 -16.56 -7.94 14.48
N GLN A 168 -15.39 -7.43 14.10
CA GLN A 168 -14.46 -6.70 14.93
C GLN A 168 -14.65 -5.20 14.78
N TRP A 169 -14.75 -4.49 15.89
CA TRP A 169 -14.67 -3.03 15.87
C TRP A 169 -13.26 -2.57 15.55
N CYS A 170 -13.08 -1.83 14.46
CA CYS A 170 -11.81 -1.28 14.03
C CYS A 170 -11.18 -0.42 15.14
N LEU A 171 -9.93 -0.71 15.52
CA LEU A 171 -9.23 0.00 16.60
C LEU A 171 -9.03 1.50 16.30
N PHE A 172 -8.82 1.86 15.03
CA PHE A 172 -8.75 3.26 14.62
C PHE A 172 -10.06 3.99 14.93
N HIS A 173 -11.21 3.38 14.63
CA HIS A 173 -12.51 3.97 14.91
C HIS A 173 -12.84 4.00 16.40
N ILE A 174 -12.36 3.05 17.20
CA ILE A 174 -12.42 3.14 18.67
C ILE A 174 -11.65 4.38 19.14
N GLN A 175 -10.43 4.58 18.68
CA GLN A 175 -9.62 5.74 19.05
C GLN A 175 -10.27 7.06 18.63
N ARG A 176 -10.80 7.11 17.40
CA ARG A 176 -11.55 8.28 16.89
C ARG A 176 -12.81 8.56 17.71
N TYR A 177 -13.55 7.50 18.07
CA TYR A 177 -14.69 7.58 18.97
C TYR A 177 -14.29 8.17 20.32
N LEU A 178 -13.24 7.67 20.95
CA LEU A 178 -12.75 8.19 22.23
C LEU A 178 -12.36 9.66 22.13
N ASN A 179 -11.65 10.06 21.08
CA ASN A 179 -11.25 11.46 20.88
C ASN A 179 -12.45 12.39 20.67
N LYS A 180 -13.54 11.91 20.05
CA LYS A 180 -14.79 12.67 19.90
C LYS A 180 -15.45 12.96 21.25
N TYR A 181 -15.50 11.97 22.14
CA TYR A 181 -16.16 12.09 23.46
C TYR A 181 -15.23 12.65 24.54
N MET A 182 -13.95 12.48 24.41
CA MET A 182 -12.89 12.91 25.30
C MET A 182 -11.83 13.71 24.54
N PRO A 183 -12.18 14.91 24.01
CA PRO A 183 -11.24 15.70 23.22
C PRO A 183 -10.13 16.26 24.10
N ASN A 184 -8.93 16.37 23.54
CA ASN A 184 -7.80 17.00 24.21
C ASN A 184 -7.97 18.53 24.14
N ASN A 185 -8.59 19.13 25.16
CA ASN A 185 -8.84 20.55 25.20
C ASN A 185 -7.89 21.23 26.21
N LYS A 186 -7.12 22.21 25.75
CA LYS A 186 -6.18 22.98 26.59
C LYS A 186 -6.86 23.76 27.73
N LYS A 187 -8.17 24.04 27.64
CA LYS A 187 -8.96 24.74 28.66
C LYS A 187 -9.50 23.82 29.75
N MET A 188 -9.23 22.53 29.72
CA MET A 188 -9.65 21.57 30.74
C MET A 188 -8.63 21.57 31.89
N SER A 189 -9.12 21.32 33.14
CA SER A 189 -8.23 21.11 34.28
C SER A 189 -7.35 19.87 34.05
N ASP A 190 -6.16 19.87 34.62
CA ASP A 190 -5.19 18.76 34.48
C ASP A 190 -5.73 17.45 35.07
N GLU A 191 -6.55 17.52 36.09
CA GLU A 191 -7.23 16.37 36.69
C GLU A 191 -8.17 15.69 35.70
N VAL A 192 -9.03 16.48 35.03
CA VAL A 192 -9.98 15.94 34.02
C VAL A 192 -9.22 15.39 32.85
N ARG A 193 -8.15 16.03 32.40
CA ARG A 193 -7.29 15.56 31.31
C ARG A 193 -6.64 14.22 31.67
N SER A 194 -6.03 14.14 32.88
CA SER A 194 -5.43 12.90 33.41
C SER A 194 -6.45 11.75 33.47
N LEU A 195 -7.66 12.06 33.96
CA LEU A 195 -8.74 11.06 33.99
C LEU A 195 -9.13 10.58 32.59
N GLN A 196 -9.28 11.49 31.61
CA GLN A 196 -9.58 11.12 30.22
C GLN A 196 -8.52 10.20 29.64
N ASP A 197 -7.24 10.52 29.85
CA ASP A 197 -6.12 9.71 29.33
C ASP A 197 -6.05 8.33 29.99
N LYS A 198 -6.33 8.24 31.30
CA LYS A 198 -6.47 6.95 32.00
C LYS A 198 -7.60 6.12 31.42
N VAL A 199 -8.78 6.71 31.19
CA VAL A 199 -9.93 6.02 30.60
C VAL A 199 -9.66 5.57 29.17
N LYS A 200 -9.12 6.46 28.31
CA LYS A 200 -8.74 6.12 26.93
C LYS A 200 -7.76 4.94 26.90
N THR A 201 -6.70 5.01 27.69
CA THR A 201 -5.69 3.95 27.78
C THR A 201 -6.31 2.62 28.23
N LYS A 202 -7.18 2.62 29.26
CA LYS A 202 -7.87 1.40 29.71
C LYS A 202 -8.77 0.83 28.62
N ILE A 203 -9.56 1.66 27.93
CA ILE A 203 -10.42 1.21 26.84
C ILE A 203 -9.61 0.59 25.71
N MET A 204 -8.50 1.22 25.29
CA MET A 204 -7.63 0.64 24.24
C MET A 204 -6.98 -0.67 24.70
N LYS A 205 -6.56 -0.80 25.97
CA LYS A 205 -6.08 -2.06 26.54
C LYS A 205 -7.15 -3.15 26.56
N ILE A 206 -8.41 -2.82 26.81
CA ILE A 206 -9.55 -3.76 26.75
C ILE A 206 -9.80 -4.19 25.31
N ALA A 207 -9.83 -3.23 24.37
CA ALA A 207 -10.09 -3.51 22.96
C ALA A 207 -9.02 -4.39 22.30
N TYR A 208 -7.77 -4.34 22.81
CA TYR A 208 -6.63 -5.12 22.33
C TYR A 208 -6.04 -6.02 23.43
N ALA A 209 -6.88 -6.58 24.29
CA ALA A 209 -6.43 -7.47 25.35
C ALA A 209 -5.82 -8.77 24.76
N PRO A 210 -4.79 -9.35 25.39
CA PRO A 210 -4.14 -10.56 24.87
C PRO A 210 -5.10 -11.75 24.78
N ASN A 211 -6.02 -11.90 25.77
CA ASN A 211 -6.99 -12.99 25.86
C ASN A 211 -8.25 -12.56 26.60
N ARG A 212 -9.28 -13.40 26.55
CA ARG A 212 -10.60 -13.13 27.18
C ARG A 212 -10.51 -12.92 28.70
N ARG A 213 -9.70 -13.71 29.39
CA ARG A 213 -9.51 -13.57 30.84
C ARG A 213 -8.95 -12.18 31.20
N LYS A 214 -7.90 -11.73 30.50
CA LYS A 214 -7.31 -10.41 30.73
C LYS A 214 -8.30 -9.29 30.35
N GLN A 215 -9.06 -9.45 29.28
CA GLN A 215 -10.09 -8.51 28.89
C GLN A 215 -11.14 -8.32 30.00
N GLN A 216 -11.65 -9.42 30.59
CA GLN A 216 -12.60 -9.36 31.69
C GLN A 216 -12.04 -8.65 32.93
N ILE A 217 -10.79 -8.91 33.28
CA ILE A 217 -10.10 -8.23 34.40
C ILE A 217 -10.06 -6.71 34.13
N LEU A 218 -9.61 -6.30 32.94
CA LEU A 218 -9.53 -4.90 32.56
C LEU A 218 -10.92 -4.20 32.53
N VAL A 219 -11.95 -4.92 32.13
CA VAL A 219 -13.34 -4.41 32.18
C VAL A 219 -13.79 -4.19 33.62
N LYS A 220 -13.47 -5.13 34.54
CA LYS A 220 -13.75 -4.99 35.97
C LYS A 220 -13.05 -3.75 36.54
N GLU A 221 -11.76 -3.60 36.28
CA GLU A 221 -10.99 -2.42 36.69
C GLU A 221 -11.57 -1.11 36.14
N LEU A 222 -12.06 -1.08 34.88
CA LEU A 222 -12.69 0.10 34.30
C LEU A 222 -14.02 0.42 35.02
N LYS A 223 -14.84 -0.59 35.35
CA LYS A 223 -16.08 -0.40 36.10
C LYS A 223 -15.83 0.09 37.53
N GLU A 224 -14.79 -0.41 38.19
CA GLU A 224 -14.37 0.06 39.51
C GLU A 224 -13.90 1.54 39.47
N LEU A 225 -13.10 1.91 38.45
CA LEU A 225 -12.72 3.29 38.24
C LEU A 225 -13.93 4.24 38.08
N VAL A 226 -14.98 3.78 37.34
CA VAL A 226 -16.22 4.56 37.18
C VAL A 226 -16.96 4.74 38.51
N LYS A 227 -16.95 3.73 39.39
CA LYS A 227 -17.63 3.78 40.69
C LYS A 227 -16.88 4.65 41.72
N SER A 228 -15.55 4.58 41.69
CA SER A 228 -14.68 5.28 42.67
C SER A 228 -14.36 6.73 42.34
N THR A 229 -14.75 7.21 41.17
CA THR A 229 -14.37 8.55 40.69
C THR A 229 -15.61 9.31 40.20
N THR A 230 -15.76 10.56 40.62
CA THR A 230 -16.77 11.47 40.07
C THR A 230 -16.37 11.82 38.63
N MET A 231 -17.10 11.25 37.65
CA MET A 231 -16.81 11.44 36.24
C MET A 231 -17.79 12.37 35.55
N PRO A 232 -17.34 13.24 34.64
CA PRO A 232 -18.23 13.99 33.78
C PRO A 232 -19.17 13.07 33.00
N THR A 233 -20.44 13.44 32.90
CA THR A 233 -21.49 12.63 32.22
C THR A 233 -21.11 12.18 30.81
N ARG A 234 -20.36 13.02 30.10
CA ARG A 234 -19.88 12.72 28.75
C ARG A 234 -18.90 11.54 28.74
N ILE A 235 -18.01 11.43 29.70
CA ILE A 235 -17.05 10.33 29.85
C ILE A 235 -17.81 9.05 30.22
N GLN A 236 -18.71 9.12 31.20
CA GLN A 236 -19.55 7.97 31.59
C GLN A 236 -20.35 7.43 30.40
N ARG A 237 -20.95 8.32 29.59
CA ARG A 237 -21.69 7.93 28.38
C ARG A 237 -20.78 7.23 27.37
N ALA A 238 -19.55 7.72 27.18
CA ALA A 238 -18.59 7.10 26.29
C ALA A 238 -18.21 5.67 26.75
N ILE A 239 -17.95 5.50 28.04
CA ILE A 239 -17.62 4.19 28.64
C ILE A 239 -18.79 3.23 28.47
N ASN A 240 -20.02 3.65 28.83
CA ASN A 240 -21.21 2.81 28.74
C ASN A 240 -21.49 2.37 27.30
N ASN A 241 -21.33 3.26 26.33
CA ASN A 241 -21.51 2.93 24.91
C ASN A 241 -20.42 1.98 24.41
N PHE A 242 -19.17 2.13 24.86
CA PHE A 242 -18.10 1.18 24.57
C PHE A 242 -18.41 -0.21 25.13
N LEU A 243 -18.84 -0.28 26.40
CA LEU A 243 -19.16 -1.56 27.05
C LEU A 243 -20.34 -2.29 26.37
N LYS A 244 -21.35 -1.56 25.88
CA LYS A 244 -22.43 -2.13 25.06
C LYS A 244 -21.93 -2.77 23.77
N LYS A 245 -20.87 -2.23 23.18
CA LYS A 245 -20.24 -2.71 21.94
C LYS A 245 -19.07 -3.67 22.18
N LEU A 246 -18.76 -4.02 23.43
CA LEU A 246 -17.61 -4.87 23.78
C LEU A 246 -17.64 -6.25 23.10
N LYS A 247 -18.84 -6.78 22.79
CA LYS A 247 -19.00 -8.03 22.03
C LYS A 247 -18.36 -8.01 20.64
N TYR A 248 -18.06 -6.82 20.13
CA TYR A 248 -17.36 -6.59 18.86
C TYR A 248 -15.87 -6.26 19.05
N CYS A 249 -15.31 -6.52 20.23
CA CYS A 249 -13.89 -6.36 20.52
C CYS A 249 -13.31 -7.71 20.90
N TYR A 250 -12.88 -8.48 19.91
CA TYR A 250 -12.25 -9.78 20.13
C TYR A 250 -10.86 -9.58 20.76
N PRO A 251 -10.52 -10.33 21.83
CA PRO A 251 -9.15 -10.40 22.32
C PRO A 251 -8.20 -10.92 21.24
N ARG A 252 -6.92 -10.62 21.40
CA ARG A 252 -5.89 -10.85 20.38
C ARG A 252 -5.78 -12.31 19.96
N ASP A 253 -5.77 -13.27 20.89
CA ASP A 253 -5.74 -14.69 20.60
C ASP A 253 -6.94 -15.16 19.80
N GLU A 254 -8.14 -14.72 20.18
CA GLU A 254 -9.38 -15.05 19.50
C GLU A 254 -9.46 -14.39 18.11
N PHE A 255 -9.06 -13.11 18.01
CA PHE A 255 -9.00 -12.39 16.75
C PHE A 255 -8.06 -13.07 15.73
N TYR A 256 -6.85 -13.41 16.16
CA TYR A 256 -5.86 -14.05 15.29
C TYR A 256 -6.33 -15.42 14.81
N ARG A 257 -6.98 -16.19 15.68
CA ARG A 257 -7.62 -17.45 15.30
C ARG A 257 -8.70 -17.25 14.24
N LEU A 258 -9.55 -16.22 14.38
CA LEU A 258 -10.58 -15.89 13.41
C LEU A 258 -9.99 -15.36 12.09
N ALA A 259 -8.97 -14.52 12.18
CA ALA A 259 -8.27 -13.96 11.01
C ALA A 259 -7.40 -15.01 10.29
N GLY A 260 -6.98 -16.07 10.98
CA GLY A 260 -6.08 -17.11 10.46
C GLY A 260 -4.65 -16.64 10.29
N ASP A 261 -4.28 -15.52 10.92
CA ASP A 261 -2.95 -14.91 10.88
C ASP A 261 -2.75 -14.00 12.10
N ASN A 262 -1.48 -13.79 12.49
CA ASN A 262 -1.07 -13.03 13.67
C ASN A 262 -0.71 -11.57 13.36
N ASP A 263 -1.12 -11.03 12.22
CA ASP A 263 -0.83 -9.65 11.87
C ASP A 263 -1.73 -8.66 12.61
N LYS A 264 -1.11 -7.82 13.45
CA LYS A 264 -1.76 -6.75 14.19
C LYS A 264 -2.44 -5.72 13.27
N SER A 265 -1.95 -5.55 12.05
CA SER A 265 -2.49 -4.55 11.12
C SER A 265 -3.94 -4.84 10.75
N TYR A 266 -4.39 -6.09 10.85
CA TYR A 266 -5.76 -6.50 10.52
C TYR A 266 -6.82 -5.95 11.46
N TYR A 267 -6.46 -5.49 12.65
CA TYR A 267 -7.38 -4.77 13.54
C TYR A 267 -7.78 -3.38 13.03
N TYR A 268 -7.10 -2.90 12.00
CA TYR A 268 -7.29 -1.56 11.47
C TYR A 268 -7.87 -1.61 10.06
N ASN A 269 -8.89 -0.81 9.80
CA ASN A 269 -9.46 -0.62 8.47
C ASN A 269 -8.82 0.57 7.74
N ASN A 270 -7.50 0.77 7.91
CA ASN A 270 -6.76 1.88 7.33
C ASN A 270 -6.75 1.86 5.80
N LEU A 271 -6.93 0.68 5.19
CA LEU A 271 -7.00 0.54 3.73
C LEU A 271 -8.22 1.27 3.17
N CYS A 272 -9.40 1.07 3.76
CA CYS A 272 -10.60 1.79 3.37
C CYS A 272 -10.45 3.30 3.57
N GLU A 273 -9.95 3.74 4.73
CA GLU A 273 -9.73 5.17 5.02
C GLU A 273 -8.76 5.83 4.01
N ASN A 274 -7.65 5.17 3.69
CA ASN A 274 -6.69 5.65 2.70
C ASN A 274 -7.30 5.70 1.29
N ALA A 275 -8.04 4.66 0.90
CA ALA A 275 -8.73 4.62 -0.37
C ALA A 275 -9.76 5.76 -0.50
N MET A 276 -10.55 5.98 0.53
CA MET A 276 -11.54 7.06 0.58
C MET A 276 -10.89 8.45 0.51
N ARG A 277 -9.71 8.62 1.12
CA ARG A 277 -8.93 9.85 1.00
C ARG A 277 -8.49 10.08 -0.44
N GLN A 278 -7.98 9.07 -1.13
CA GLN A 278 -7.56 9.15 -2.53
C GLN A 278 -8.71 9.49 -3.47
N ILE A 279 -9.89 8.90 -3.26
CA ILE A 279 -11.09 9.24 -4.05
C ILE A 279 -11.54 10.69 -3.81
N ARG A 280 -11.48 11.18 -2.57
CA ARG A 280 -11.77 12.59 -2.25
C ARG A 280 -10.73 13.56 -2.82
N GLU A 281 -9.48 13.15 -2.92
CA GLU A 281 -8.43 13.90 -3.62
C GLU A 281 -8.71 13.96 -5.12
N MET A 282 -9.07 12.83 -5.73
CA MET A 282 -9.51 12.79 -7.13
C MET A 282 -10.73 13.70 -7.39
N GLU A 283 -11.74 13.68 -6.50
CA GLU A 283 -12.90 14.58 -6.57
C GLU A 283 -12.45 16.04 -6.62
N ARG A 284 -11.52 16.46 -5.76
CA ARG A 284 -11.00 17.83 -5.69
C ARG A 284 -10.17 18.20 -6.92
N GLU A 285 -9.25 17.33 -7.34
CA GLU A 285 -8.38 17.53 -8.52
C GLU A 285 -9.17 17.66 -9.81
N LYS A 286 -10.34 17.01 -9.90
CA LYS A 286 -11.21 17.03 -11.08
C LYS A 286 -12.34 18.07 -10.98
N TYR A 287 -12.25 19.01 -10.01
CA TYR A 287 -13.29 20.04 -9.77
C TYR A 287 -14.70 19.45 -9.55
N GLY A 288 -14.75 18.26 -8.93
CA GLY A 288 -15.98 17.51 -8.69
C GLY A 288 -16.35 16.55 -9.82
N PHE A 289 -17.20 15.61 -9.50
CA PHE A 289 -17.71 14.63 -10.47
C PHE A 289 -18.96 15.16 -11.16
N LYS A 290 -19.03 15.05 -12.50
CA LYS A 290 -20.17 15.53 -13.29
C LYS A 290 -21.46 14.73 -13.07
N ASN A 291 -21.35 13.42 -12.90
CA ASN A 291 -22.44 12.51 -12.61
C ASN A 291 -21.92 11.23 -11.94
N VAL A 292 -22.82 10.39 -11.44
CA VAL A 292 -22.48 9.14 -10.73
C VAL A 292 -21.75 8.17 -11.66
N GLU A 293 -22.19 8.07 -12.91
CA GLU A 293 -21.61 7.14 -13.88
C GLU A 293 -20.16 7.49 -14.22
N ALA A 294 -19.86 8.77 -14.46
CA ALA A 294 -18.48 9.24 -14.70
C ALA A 294 -17.60 9.05 -13.44
N ALA A 295 -18.13 9.34 -12.26
CA ALA A 295 -17.42 9.14 -11.00
C ALA A 295 -17.06 7.67 -10.79
N GLN A 296 -18.03 6.76 -11.01
CA GLN A 296 -17.80 5.32 -10.90
C GLN A 296 -16.79 4.83 -11.94
N ALA A 297 -16.87 5.32 -13.19
CA ALA A 297 -15.92 4.96 -14.24
C ALA A 297 -14.48 5.39 -13.88
N TYR A 298 -14.27 6.60 -13.34
CA TYR A 298 -12.96 7.04 -12.89
C TYR A 298 -12.42 6.20 -11.73
N ILE A 299 -13.27 5.82 -10.78
CA ILE A 299 -12.91 4.93 -9.67
C ILE A 299 -12.52 3.56 -10.20
N ASN A 300 -13.23 3.04 -11.21
CA ASN A 300 -12.89 1.76 -11.86
C ASN A 300 -11.50 1.81 -12.51
N VAL A 301 -11.18 2.88 -13.28
CA VAL A 301 -9.84 3.08 -13.86
C VAL A 301 -8.76 3.07 -12.79
N TYR A 302 -8.96 3.87 -11.73
CA TYR A 302 -7.99 4.00 -10.65
C TYR A 302 -7.68 2.64 -10.01
N TRP A 303 -8.72 1.90 -9.62
CA TRP A 303 -8.54 0.60 -8.97
C TRP A 303 -8.07 -0.50 -9.90
N HIS A 304 -8.44 -0.46 -11.20
CA HIS A 304 -7.89 -1.37 -12.19
C HIS A 304 -6.37 -1.33 -12.21
N TYR A 305 -5.78 -0.14 -12.32
CA TYR A 305 -4.32 -0.01 -12.35
C TYR A 305 -3.68 -0.33 -11.00
N LYS A 306 -4.32 0.00 -9.89
CA LYS A 306 -3.81 -0.36 -8.55
C LYS A 306 -3.83 -1.86 -8.27
N ILE A 307 -4.86 -2.55 -8.71
CA ILE A 307 -4.94 -4.02 -8.62
C ILE A 307 -3.88 -4.65 -9.54
N LYS A 308 -3.77 -4.18 -10.79
CA LYS A 308 -2.78 -4.67 -11.74
C LYS A 308 -1.35 -4.48 -11.21
N GLU A 309 -1.00 -3.26 -10.79
CA GLU A 309 0.30 -2.96 -10.17
C GLU A 309 0.62 -3.92 -9.02
N LYS A 310 -0.39 -4.27 -8.24
CA LYS A 310 -0.23 -5.17 -7.11
C LYS A 310 -0.03 -6.63 -7.54
N LEU A 311 -0.83 -7.12 -8.49
CA LEU A 311 -0.68 -8.47 -9.02
C LEU A 311 0.69 -8.64 -9.68
N ASP A 312 1.10 -7.67 -10.51
CA ASP A 312 2.40 -7.68 -11.19
C ASP A 312 3.57 -7.66 -10.19
N ASN A 313 3.47 -6.85 -9.11
CA ASN A 313 4.50 -6.78 -8.05
C ASN A 313 4.55 -8.05 -7.19
N GLU A 314 3.42 -8.71 -6.95
CA GLU A 314 3.38 -9.97 -6.20
C GLU A 314 3.89 -11.14 -7.03
N ASP A 315 3.61 -11.17 -8.33
CA ASP A 315 4.19 -12.15 -9.25
C ASP A 315 5.72 -12.02 -9.26
N LEU A 316 6.25 -10.79 -9.27
CA LEU A 316 7.68 -10.51 -9.10
C LEU A 316 8.22 -10.94 -7.71
N GLN A 317 7.43 -10.79 -6.64
CA GLN A 317 7.81 -11.25 -5.29
C GLN A 317 7.72 -12.78 -5.17
N THR A 318 6.73 -13.40 -5.78
CA THR A 318 6.57 -14.87 -5.80
C THR A 318 7.67 -15.53 -6.64
N GLU A 319 8.10 -14.90 -7.73
CA GLU A 319 9.31 -15.31 -8.45
C GLU A 319 10.57 -15.12 -7.58
N LYS A 320 10.64 -14.04 -6.80
CA LYS A 320 11.71 -13.81 -5.80
C LYS A 320 11.70 -14.85 -4.67
N GLU A 321 10.51 -15.30 -4.24
CA GLU A 321 10.38 -16.32 -3.17
C GLU A 321 10.59 -17.75 -3.69
N LYS A 322 10.17 -18.08 -4.92
CA LYS A 322 10.55 -19.33 -5.61
C LYS A 322 12.05 -19.41 -5.84
N PHE A 323 12.75 -18.29 -5.83
CA PHE A 323 14.19 -18.16 -5.91
C PHE A 323 14.92 -18.35 -4.55
N ASN A 324 14.28 -18.98 -3.58
CA ASN A 324 14.85 -19.32 -2.27
C ASN A 324 15.94 -20.44 -2.28
N PRO A 325 16.21 -21.18 -3.38
CA PRO A 325 17.44 -22.00 -3.46
C PRO A 325 18.73 -21.20 -3.33
N THR A 326 18.68 -19.88 -3.56
CA THR A 326 19.85 -18.98 -3.45
C THR A 326 20.36 -18.77 -2.04
N LEU A 327 19.60 -19.06 -1.00
CA LEU A 327 20.10 -19.04 0.37
C LEU A 327 21.28 -20.01 0.54
N GLN A 328 21.24 -21.19 -0.09
CA GLN A 328 22.34 -22.16 -0.04
C GLN A 328 23.60 -21.66 -0.76
N PHE A 329 23.46 -20.93 -1.87
CA PHE A 329 24.60 -20.32 -2.55
C PHE A 329 25.30 -19.27 -1.67
N PHE A 330 24.53 -18.46 -0.93
CA PHE A 330 25.08 -17.43 -0.04
C PHE A 330 25.69 -18.03 1.24
N LEU A 331 25.26 -19.21 1.68
CA LEU A 331 25.74 -19.82 2.93
C LEU A 331 27.06 -20.58 2.75
N GLY A 332 27.35 -21.09 1.54
CA GLY A 332 28.52 -21.94 1.28
C GLY A 332 29.82 -21.19 0.95
N SER A 333 29.74 -19.99 0.38
CA SER A 333 30.93 -19.25 -0.10
C SER A 333 31.23 -18.02 0.75
N GLU A 334 32.51 -17.79 1.03
CA GLU A 334 32.97 -16.60 1.78
C GLU A 334 33.00 -15.32 0.90
N LYS A 335 33.10 -15.51 -0.43
CA LYS A 335 33.10 -14.50 -1.47
C LYS A 335 32.20 -14.96 -2.62
N ILE A 336 31.30 -14.12 -3.06
CA ILE A 336 30.28 -14.45 -4.05
C ILE A 336 30.27 -13.39 -5.15
N ASN A 337 30.38 -13.80 -6.40
CA ASN A 337 30.25 -12.90 -7.56
C ASN A 337 28.78 -12.77 -7.95
N LEU A 338 28.14 -11.69 -7.52
CA LEU A 338 26.72 -11.45 -7.78
C LEU A 338 26.40 -11.23 -9.26
N ALA A 339 27.36 -10.67 -10.04
CA ALA A 339 27.14 -10.44 -11.47
C ALA A 339 27.18 -11.74 -12.28
N GLU A 340 27.95 -12.74 -11.83
CA GLU A 340 27.99 -14.09 -12.41
C GLU A 340 26.67 -14.81 -12.11
N ILE A 341 26.25 -14.81 -10.86
CA ILE A 341 24.95 -15.39 -10.45
C ILE A 341 23.79 -14.73 -11.19
N SER A 342 23.79 -13.38 -11.31
CA SER A 342 22.78 -12.63 -12.04
C SER A 342 22.61 -13.12 -13.49
N ARG A 343 23.69 -13.47 -14.16
CA ARG A 343 23.66 -14.02 -15.53
C ARG A 343 23.21 -15.47 -15.58
N ASP A 344 23.70 -16.28 -14.66
CA ASP A 344 23.44 -17.74 -14.65
C ASP A 344 22.00 -18.07 -14.29
N VAL A 345 21.34 -17.19 -13.52
CA VAL A 345 19.99 -17.43 -12.99
C VAL A 345 18.98 -16.42 -13.52
N GLU A 346 19.37 -15.55 -14.48
CA GLU A 346 18.54 -14.51 -15.10
C GLU A 346 17.81 -13.59 -14.10
N VAL A 347 18.46 -13.25 -12.98
CA VAL A 347 17.90 -12.40 -11.92
C VAL A 347 18.60 -11.04 -11.91
N ASP A 348 17.82 -9.97 -11.71
CA ASP A 348 18.36 -8.60 -11.63
C ASP A 348 19.44 -8.50 -10.53
N LEU A 349 20.61 -8.00 -10.91
CA LEU A 349 21.76 -7.81 -10.00
C LEU A 349 21.44 -6.93 -8.78
N ARG A 350 20.52 -5.96 -8.93
CA ARG A 350 20.08 -5.10 -7.81
C ARG A 350 19.37 -5.92 -6.74
N LEU A 351 18.52 -6.86 -7.15
CA LEU A 351 17.80 -7.74 -6.25
C LEU A 351 18.74 -8.68 -5.49
N LEU A 352 19.73 -9.22 -6.19
CA LEU A 352 20.75 -10.06 -5.55
C LEU A 352 21.58 -9.26 -4.53
N LYS A 353 21.92 -8.01 -4.83
CA LYS A 353 22.61 -7.10 -3.88
C LYS A 353 21.75 -6.81 -2.64
N GLU A 354 20.46 -6.53 -2.81
CA GLU A 354 19.53 -6.31 -1.69
C GLU A 354 19.41 -7.55 -0.81
N LYS A 355 19.27 -8.72 -1.43
CA LYS A 355 19.15 -9.98 -0.69
C LYS A 355 20.43 -10.32 0.06
N ALA A 356 21.60 -10.12 -0.56
CA ALA A 356 22.88 -10.31 0.11
C ALA A 356 23.04 -9.39 1.34
N LYS A 357 22.61 -8.13 1.25
CA LYS A 357 22.55 -7.21 2.40
C LYS A 357 21.63 -7.69 3.51
N GLN A 358 20.44 -8.19 3.16
CA GLN A 358 19.48 -8.74 4.13
C GLN A 358 20.05 -9.95 4.88
N LEU A 359 20.96 -10.70 4.26
CA LEU A 359 21.67 -11.83 4.85
C LEU A 359 22.92 -11.42 5.63
N GLY A 360 23.16 -10.12 5.84
CA GLY A 360 24.29 -9.60 6.59
C GLY A 360 25.62 -9.62 5.82
N LEU A 361 25.58 -9.83 4.48
CA LEU A 361 26.79 -9.81 3.66
C LEU A 361 27.19 -8.40 3.30
N LYS A 362 28.47 -8.11 3.30
CA LYS A 362 29.00 -6.82 2.85
C LYS A 362 29.15 -6.80 1.33
N ILE A 363 28.58 -5.78 0.68
CA ILE A 363 28.60 -5.63 -0.77
C ILE A 363 29.70 -4.64 -1.17
N ILE A 364 30.60 -5.08 -2.03
CA ILE A 364 31.64 -4.24 -2.63
C ILE A 364 31.64 -4.49 -4.14
N GLY A 365 31.32 -3.48 -4.93
CA GLY A 365 31.13 -3.63 -6.37
C GLY A 365 30.04 -4.65 -6.71
N ASN A 366 30.40 -5.69 -7.42
CA ASN A 366 29.53 -6.78 -7.80
C ASN A 366 29.73 -8.05 -6.97
N TYR A 367 30.41 -7.94 -5.83
CA TYR A 367 30.68 -9.07 -4.94
C TYR A 367 30.02 -8.89 -3.59
N ALA A 368 29.58 -10.00 -3.01
CA ALA A 368 29.13 -10.12 -1.63
C ALA A 368 30.17 -10.91 -0.80
N PHE A 369 30.44 -10.44 0.41
CA PHE A 369 31.45 -11.01 1.30
C PHE A 369 30.89 -11.28 2.69
N LYS A 370 31.34 -12.40 3.30
CA LYS A 370 31.21 -12.58 4.75
C LYS A 370 32.19 -11.65 5.47
N GLU A 371 31.78 -11.10 6.61
CA GLU A 371 32.62 -10.17 7.38
C GLU A 371 33.95 -10.80 7.82
N GLU A 372 33.91 -12.07 8.21
CA GLU A 372 35.10 -12.84 8.57
C GLU A 372 36.11 -12.95 7.44
N TYR A 373 35.65 -13.10 6.19
CA TYR A 373 36.52 -13.12 5.02
C TYR A 373 37.23 -11.78 4.82
N LEU A 374 36.47 -10.67 4.91
CA LEU A 374 37.03 -9.35 4.77
C LEU A 374 38.03 -9.03 5.89
N THR A 375 37.74 -9.42 7.12
CA THR A 375 38.64 -9.26 8.25
C THR A 375 39.94 -10.05 8.05
N ARG A 376 39.85 -11.30 7.60
CA ARG A 376 41.03 -12.12 7.28
C ARG A 376 41.86 -11.51 6.14
N LYS A 377 41.20 -11.04 5.08
CA LYS A 377 41.86 -10.40 3.95
C LYS A 377 42.47 -9.05 4.32
N HIS A 378 41.82 -8.30 5.19
CA HIS A 378 42.39 -7.06 5.75
C HIS A 378 43.68 -7.35 6.53
N ARG A 379 43.69 -8.36 7.41
CA ARG A 379 44.90 -8.80 8.12
C ARG A 379 46.02 -9.20 7.14
N GLU A 380 45.68 -9.95 6.10
CA GLU A 380 46.64 -10.38 5.06
C GLU A 380 47.25 -9.17 4.33
N LEU A 381 46.44 -8.14 3.98
CA LEU A 381 46.93 -6.90 3.38
C LEU A 381 47.84 -6.10 4.32
N ILE A 382 47.49 -6.03 5.61
CA ILE A 382 48.32 -5.33 6.62
C ILE A 382 49.68 -6.02 6.81
N ILE A 383 49.72 -7.35 6.82
CA ILE A 383 50.94 -8.15 6.98
C ILE A 383 51.80 -8.07 5.72
N LYS A 384 51.23 -8.36 4.55
CA LYS A 384 51.97 -8.41 3.29
C LYS A 384 52.35 -7.04 2.72
N ARG A 385 51.65 -5.98 3.11
CA ARG A 385 51.84 -4.58 2.69
C ARG A 385 52.12 -4.42 1.19
N PRO A 386 51.18 -4.88 0.30
CA PRO A 386 51.35 -4.67 -1.13
C PRO A 386 51.55 -3.19 -1.44
N LYS A 387 52.44 -2.86 -2.39
CA LYS A 387 52.78 -1.48 -2.70
C LYS A 387 51.82 -0.82 -3.69
N THR A 388 51.12 -1.64 -4.50
CA THR A 388 50.24 -1.17 -5.56
C THR A 388 48.85 -1.81 -5.46
N VAL A 389 47.87 -1.17 -6.13
CA VAL A 389 46.48 -1.71 -6.24
C VAL A 389 46.49 -3.07 -6.97
N GLU A 390 47.40 -3.27 -7.96
CA GLU A 390 47.51 -4.53 -8.68
C GLU A 390 48.01 -5.67 -7.78
N GLU A 391 48.98 -5.42 -6.91
CA GLU A 391 49.43 -6.41 -5.93
C GLU A 391 48.33 -6.74 -4.92
N ALA A 392 47.55 -5.74 -4.47
CA ALA A 392 46.43 -5.93 -3.59
C ALA A 392 45.29 -6.72 -4.27
N SER A 393 45.06 -6.50 -5.57
CA SER A 393 44.01 -7.22 -6.31
C SER A 393 44.28 -8.72 -6.37
N LYS A 394 45.55 -9.12 -6.48
CA LYS A 394 45.97 -10.54 -6.42
C LYS A 394 45.68 -11.17 -5.05
N ILE A 395 45.90 -10.43 -3.96
CA ILE A 395 45.64 -10.89 -2.60
C ILE A 395 44.11 -11.03 -2.36
N LEU A 396 43.35 -10.03 -2.82
CA LEU A 396 41.89 -10.04 -2.67
C LEU A 396 41.19 -10.95 -3.68
N ASN A 397 41.89 -11.34 -4.74
CA ASN A 397 41.36 -12.03 -5.91
C ASN A 397 40.15 -11.29 -6.50
N LEU A 398 40.30 -9.98 -6.75
CA LEU A 398 39.30 -9.08 -7.29
C LEU A 398 39.85 -8.33 -8.50
N ASP A 399 38.95 -7.84 -9.37
CA ASP A 399 39.32 -6.89 -10.40
C ASP A 399 39.84 -5.55 -9.80
N ILE A 400 40.47 -4.74 -10.61
CA ILE A 400 41.12 -3.49 -10.14
C ILE A 400 40.11 -2.51 -9.57
N GLU A 401 38.95 -2.34 -10.21
CA GLU A 401 37.91 -1.39 -9.78
C GLU A 401 37.30 -1.81 -8.43
N THR A 402 36.93 -3.07 -8.32
CA THR A 402 36.40 -3.65 -7.06
C THR A 402 37.44 -3.62 -5.95
N THR A 403 38.72 -3.85 -6.31
CA THR A 403 39.86 -3.74 -5.36
C THR A 403 39.96 -2.33 -4.79
N GLN A 404 39.86 -1.30 -5.61
CA GLN A 404 39.87 0.09 -5.12
C GLN A 404 38.78 0.40 -4.16
N GLN A 405 37.57 -0.08 -4.45
CA GLN A 405 36.41 0.05 -3.54
C GLN A 405 36.65 -0.71 -2.22
N ALA A 406 37.17 -1.93 -2.31
CA ALA A 406 37.45 -2.75 -1.12
C ALA A 406 38.54 -2.12 -0.24
N LEU A 407 39.61 -1.54 -0.82
CA LEU A 407 40.66 -0.84 -0.08
C LEU A 407 40.05 0.37 0.67
N GLY A 408 39.15 1.13 0.05
CA GLY A 408 38.47 2.24 0.68
C GLY A 408 37.66 1.79 1.92
N GLU A 409 36.91 0.70 1.81
CA GLU A 409 36.16 0.11 2.91
C GLU A 409 37.06 -0.42 4.04
N LEU A 410 38.26 -0.94 3.68
CA LEU A 410 39.25 -1.41 4.64
C LEU A 410 40.15 -0.28 5.16
N ARG A 411 39.80 0.99 4.88
CA ARG A 411 40.51 2.21 5.30
C ARG A 411 41.96 2.29 4.85
N ILE A 412 42.32 1.63 3.75
CA ILE A 412 43.64 1.72 3.13
C ILE A 412 43.55 2.80 2.07
N LYS A 413 44.35 3.89 2.23
CA LYS A 413 44.33 5.02 1.31
C LYS A 413 45.11 4.72 0.03
N ILE A 414 44.55 5.14 -1.10
CA ILE A 414 45.18 5.05 -2.41
C ILE A 414 45.78 6.43 -2.76
N LYS A 415 47.05 6.47 -3.05
CA LYS A 415 47.74 7.69 -3.50
C LYS A 415 47.82 7.69 -5.02
N TYR A 416 46.97 8.47 -5.66
CA TYR A 416 47.01 8.67 -7.09
C TYR A 416 48.22 9.57 -7.43
N LYS A 417 49.25 9.02 -8.12
CA LYS A 417 50.33 9.79 -8.73
C LYS A 417 50.38 9.61 -10.24
N ASP A 418 49.70 8.61 -10.78
CA ASP A 418 49.72 8.25 -12.19
C ASP A 418 48.34 7.93 -12.74
N ILE A 419 48.20 8.07 -14.06
CA ILE A 419 46.97 7.85 -14.83
C ILE A 419 46.55 6.35 -14.81
N ASP A 420 47.46 5.43 -14.55
CA ASP A 420 47.17 3.99 -14.47
C ASP A 420 46.78 3.58 -13.04
N ALA A 421 45.49 3.31 -12.84
CA ALA A 421 44.95 2.88 -11.58
C ALA A 421 45.63 1.63 -10.97
N ARG A 422 46.20 0.75 -11.80
CA ARG A 422 46.92 -0.46 -11.39
C ARG A 422 48.19 -0.17 -10.60
N LYS A 423 48.87 0.93 -10.97
CA LYS A 423 50.16 1.35 -10.39
C LYS A 423 50.01 2.31 -9.20
N ALA A 424 48.76 2.66 -8.84
CA ALA A 424 48.50 3.55 -7.72
C ALA A 424 49.06 2.96 -6.42
N LYS A 425 49.83 3.77 -5.67
CA LYS A 425 50.47 3.34 -4.42
C LYS A 425 49.51 3.34 -3.25
N LEU A 426 49.65 2.37 -2.34
CA LEU A 426 48.86 2.21 -1.15
C LEU A 426 49.49 2.86 0.07
N ILE A 427 48.70 3.50 0.90
CA ILE A 427 49.07 4.10 2.19
C ILE A 427 48.30 3.37 3.28
N TYR A 428 48.99 2.62 4.11
CA TYR A 428 48.43 1.90 5.22
C TYR A 428 48.26 2.80 6.44
N PRO A 429 47.20 2.62 7.24
CA PRO A 429 47.07 3.33 8.48
C PRO A 429 48.20 2.94 9.43
N GLN A 430 48.70 3.90 10.22
CA GLN A 430 49.67 3.62 11.29
C GLN A 430 48.90 2.99 12.47
N ILE A 431 48.72 1.68 12.39
CA ILE A 431 48.10 0.90 13.48
C ILE A 431 49.20 0.03 14.07
N PRO A 432 49.38 -0.01 15.40
CA PRO A 432 50.34 -0.88 16.05
C PRO A 432 50.04 -2.35 15.68
N LEU A 433 51.06 -3.10 15.27
CA LEU A 433 50.92 -4.52 14.88
C LEU A 433 50.36 -5.40 15.97
N ASP A 434 50.51 -4.99 17.23
CA ASP A 434 50.12 -5.74 18.44
C ASP A 434 48.59 -5.90 18.56
N LEU A 435 47.80 -5.09 17.91
CA LEU A 435 46.34 -5.17 17.89
C LEU A 435 45.74 -6.23 16.93
N TYR A 436 46.60 -6.90 16.12
CA TYR A 436 46.19 -7.87 15.11
C TYR A 436 46.68 -9.31 15.42
N ILE A 437 47.38 -9.49 16.53
CA ILE A 437 48.01 -10.79 16.91
C ILE A 437 47.19 -11.57 17.93
N THR A 438 46.05 -11.01 18.37
CA THR A 438 45.10 -11.73 19.27
C THR A 438 43.95 -12.38 18.53
#